data_b76751969aa415a1f81ce562ef9b4d39
#
_entry.id   b76751969aa415a1f81ce562ef9b4d39
#
_cell.length_a   1.000
_cell.length_b   1.000
_cell.length_c   1.000
_cell.angle_alpha   90.00
_cell.angle_beta   90.00
_cell.angle_gamma   90.00
#
_symmetry.space_group_name_H-M   'P 1'
#
loop_
_entity.id
_entity.type
_entity.pdbx_description
1 polymer ?
#
loop_
_entity_poly.entity_id
_entity_poly.type
_entity_poly.pdbx_seq_one_letter_code
_entity_poly.pdbx_strand_id
1 'polypeptide(L)'
;ETDCMIGFHAISVLGEAIVKDLGGFDYEKAYQLCKKTYEAGRDQFPSYEKYGYVPSNETGRKSVSKTVEYAYNDWCLAQIAKRLGHQEDYEFYLKRSENYRNLFDGETGFFRGRSNTGIFDPDFQGNYMDNNFTEATPWQYRHYAPHDIRGLSNLLGGRDSLAKSLDALFEADTAILGKRLPDVTGRLGQYAHGNEPSHGTAFLYAYSSEPWKTSALTKKILACFYQNTPSGLCGNDDCGQMSAWYVFTSIGMYPMCPGSDEFILTAPEFDKTVINLANGKKFTIKVKGDREDVYIDKITLNGKEIDRNYIKYHEIMDGGELVFTLTDKPNMKRGLKEESLPYSMTTENKAPMPYTTSDIQYFPNERSVILKVRHPHAKIYYTLDGSEPDDRSTLYTQPIKLHASATIKAVAYVEGKTKSDVMVAEAIKADYLPGKKVNPTRKGVSYAYYEGKMKSTADMLKMQPLRTGVCSGFSFGELNPADDHFGVIF
;
A
#
# COMPACT_ATOMS: atom_id res chain seq x y z
N GLU A 1 -16.09 -17.26 -5.74
CA GLU A 1 -14.65 -17.01 -5.84
C GLU A 1 -13.84 -18.29 -5.73
N THR A 2 -12.73 -18.35 -6.47
CA THR A 2 -11.86 -19.54 -6.49
C THR A 2 -10.83 -19.57 -5.36
N ASP A 3 -10.77 -18.51 -4.55
CA ASP A 3 -9.78 -18.31 -3.47
C ASP A 3 -8.32 -18.33 -3.95
N CYS A 4 -8.11 -18.00 -5.22
CA CYS A 4 -6.80 -17.98 -5.84
C CYS A 4 -6.02 -16.70 -5.51
N MET A 5 -6.64 -15.53 -5.73
CA MET A 5 -6.03 -14.23 -5.46
C MET A 5 -6.35 -13.72 -4.06
N ILE A 6 -5.52 -12.81 -3.57
CA ILE A 6 -5.73 -12.13 -2.29
C ILE A 6 -6.85 -11.08 -2.39
N GLY A 7 -7.34 -10.61 -1.24
CA GLY A 7 -8.38 -9.57 -1.19
C GLY A 7 -9.78 -10.08 -1.52
N PHE A 8 -10.74 -9.17 -1.49
CA PHE A 8 -12.16 -9.40 -1.77
C PHE A 8 -12.64 -8.43 -2.86
N HIS A 9 -12.01 -8.49 -4.03
CA HIS A 9 -12.12 -7.45 -5.06
C HIS A 9 -13.52 -7.28 -5.66
N ALA A 10 -14.43 -8.26 -5.54
CA ALA A 10 -15.84 -8.07 -5.84
C ALA A 10 -16.46 -6.91 -5.04
N ILE A 11 -15.94 -6.62 -3.84
CA ILE A 11 -16.41 -5.49 -3.01
C ILE A 11 -16.10 -4.15 -3.69
N SER A 12 -14.93 -3.99 -4.28
CA SER A 12 -14.59 -2.74 -4.98
C SER A 12 -15.45 -2.54 -6.24
N VAL A 13 -15.74 -3.62 -6.98
CA VAL A 13 -16.63 -3.57 -8.15
C VAL A 13 -18.05 -3.17 -7.76
N LEU A 14 -18.59 -3.80 -6.71
CA LEU A 14 -19.93 -3.46 -6.20
C LEU A 14 -19.96 -2.06 -5.57
N GLY A 15 -18.89 -1.68 -4.86
CA GLY A 15 -18.73 -0.33 -4.31
C GLY A 15 -18.76 0.74 -5.40
N GLU A 16 -18.02 0.53 -6.48
CA GLU A 16 -18.02 1.39 -7.66
C GLU A 16 -19.43 1.54 -8.25
N ALA A 17 -20.13 0.42 -8.45
CA ALA A 17 -21.47 0.40 -9.02
C ALA A 17 -22.51 1.12 -8.12
N ILE A 18 -22.44 0.89 -6.80
CA ILE A 18 -23.36 1.48 -5.82
C ILE A 18 -23.11 2.98 -5.64
N VAL A 19 -21.84 3.40 -5.51
CA VAL A 19 -21.48 4.81 -5.33
C VAL A 19 -21.85 5.65 -6.55
N LYS A 20 -21.70 5.09 -7.76
CA LYS A 20 -22.07 5.73 -9.03
C LYS A 20 -23.54 5.54 -9.42
N ASP A 21 -24.32 4.87 -8.60
CA ASP A 21 -25.76 4.63 -8.81
C ASP A 21 -26.08 4.00 -10.18
N LEU A 22 -25.31 2.96 -10.55
CA LEU A 22 -25.45 2.32 -11.85
C LEU A 22 -26.76 1.54 -12.01
N GLY A 23 -27.43 1.18 -10.90
CA GLY A 23 -28.73 0.50 -10.91
C GLY A 23 -28.67 -0.96 -11.35
N GLY A 24 -29.86 -1.53 -11.56
CA GLY A 24 -30.02 -2.87 -12.14
C GLY A 24 -29.90 -4.03 -11.14
N PHE A 25 -29.64 -3.77 -9.86
CA PHE A 25 -29.58 -4.78 -8.81
C PHE A 25 -29.96 -4.21 -7.43
N ASP A 26 -30.23 -5.10 -6.47
CA ASP A 26 -30.57 -4.74 -5.09
C ASP A 26 -29.27 -4.40 -4.32
N TYR A 27 -29.07 -3.12 -4.02
CA TYR A 27 -27.88 -2.60 -3.34
C TYR A 27 -27.75 -3.11 -1.91
N GLU A 28 -28.87 -3.17 -1.17
CA GLU A 28 -28.86 -3.66 0.22
C GLU A 28 -28.46 -5.14 0.27
N LYS A 29 -29.05 -5.95 -0.60
CA LYS A 29 -28.72 -7.38 -0.70
C LYS A 29 -27.26 -7.57 -1.11
N ALA A 30 -26.75 -6.79 -2.05
CA ALA A 30 -25.34 -6.82 -2.46
C ALA A 30 -24.41 -6.49 -1.28
N TYR A 31 -24.74 -5.45 -0.52
CA TYR A 31 -24.02 -5.06 0.68
C TYR A 31 -23.97 -6.18 1.73
N GLN A 32 -25.11 -6.78 2.06
CA GLN A 32 -25.20 -7.87 3.02
C GLN A 32 -24.37 -9.10 2.57
N LEU A 33 -24.36 -9.40 1.28
CA LEU A 33 -23.52 -10.46 0.72
C LEU A 33 -22.02 -10.14 0.82
N CYS A 34 -21.62 -8.89 0.57
CA CYS A 34 -20.24 -8.44 0.77
C CYS A 34 -19.81 -8.61 2.23
N LYS A 35 -20.62 -8.14 3.19
CA LYS A 35 -20.35 -8.30 4.63
C LYS A 35 -20.19 -9.76 4.99
N LYS A 36 -21.16 -10.59 4.64
CA LYS A 36 -21.15 -12.04 4.96
C LYS A 36 -19.91 -12.74 4.39
N THR A 37 -19.54 -12.43 3.15
CA THR A 37 -18.36 -13.04 2.52
C THR A 37 -17.08 -12.59 3.20
N TYR A 38 -17.00 -11.32 3.57
CA TYR A 38 -15.85 -10.71 4.23
C TYR A 38 -15.69 -11.24 5.66
N GLU A 39 -16.78 -11.28 6.44
CA GLU A 39 -16.80 -11.77 7.83
C GLU A 39 -16.62 -13.29 7.94
N ALA A 40 -17.07 -14.07 6.94
CA ALA A 40 -16.83 -15.52 6.91
C ALA A 40 -15.34 -15.88 6.85
N GLY A 41 -14.50 -14.91 6.52
CA GLY A 41 -13.07 -14.95 6.64
C GLY A 41 -12.38 -15.99 5.76
N ARG A 42 -11.32 -15.55 5.10
CA ARG A 42 -10.29 -16.44 4.57
C ARG A 42 -9.24 -16.68 5.65
N ASP A 43 -8.36 -17.61 5.45
CA ASP A 43 -7.37 -18.17 6.39
C ASP A 43 -6.73 -17.20 7.38
N GLN A 44 -6.63 -15.91 7.06
CA GLN A 44 -5.86 -14.95 7.86
C GLN A 44 -6.66 -13.74 8.30
N PHE A 45 -7.95 -13.72 7.99
CA PHE A 45 -8.82 -12.62 8.36
C PHE A 45 -8.98 -12.45 9.89
N PRO A 46 -9.11 -13.53 10.68
CA PRO A 46 -9.12 -13.41 12.15
C PRO A 46 -7.85 -12.75 12.72
N SER A 47 -6.68 -13.01 12.11
CA SER A 47 -5.44 -12.35 12.52
C SER A 47 -5.42 -10.87 12.14
N TYR A 48 -5.95 -10.52 10.96
CA TYR A 48 -6.11 -9.12 10.55
C TYR A 48 -7.03 -8.34 11.52
N GLU A 49 -8.14 -8.93 11.94
CA GLU A 49 -9.02 -8.31 12.94
C GLU A 49 -8.34 -8.15 14.30
N LYS A 50 -7.60 -9.16 14.74
CA LYS A 50 -6.95 -9.19 16.05
C LYS A 50 -5.78 -8.20 16.15
N TYR A 51 -4.92 -8.14 15.14
CA TYR A 51 -3.67 -7.38 15.19
C TYR A 51 -3.74 -6.04 14.42
N GLY A 52 -4.77 -5.83 13.61
CA GLY A 52 -4.84 -4.73 12.65
C GLY A 52 -3.90 -4.91 11.45
N TYR A 53 -3.37 -6.10 11.24
CA TYR A 53 -2.60 -6.55 10.07
C TYR A 53 -2.51 -8.06 10.06
N VAL A 54 -2.11 -8.63 8.93
CA VAL A 54 -1.81 -10.06 8.80
C VAL A 54 -0.36 -10.29 9.22
N PRO A 55 -0.07 -11.01 10.32
CA PRO A 55 1.30 -11.25 10.76
C PRO A 55 2.08 -12.14 9.78
N SER A 56 3.34 -11.76 9.52
CA SER A 56 4.21 -12.48 8.60
C SER A 56 4.58 -13.89 9.09
N ASN A 57 4.64 -14.09 10.40
CA ASN A 57 5.07 -15.35 11.03
C ASN A 57 3.91 -16.33 11.33
N GLU A 58 2.64 -15.92 11.25
CA GLU A 58 1.51 -16.84 11.51
C GLU A 58 1.09 -17.64 10.29
N THR A 59 1.22 -17.08 9.12
CA THR A 59 0.64 -17.63 7.90
C THR A 59 1.65 -17.94 6.83
N GLY A 60 2.85 -17.39 6.98
CA GLY A 60 3.97 -17.63 6.10
C GLY A 60 3.85 -17.11 4.66
N ARG A 61 2.74 -16.43 4.26
CA ARG A 61 2.63 -15.95 2.86
C ARG A 61 1.70 -14.73 2.72
N LYS A 62 2.17 -13.76 1.90
CA LYS A 62 1.39 -12.63 1.36
C LYS A 62 0.85 -11.66 2.42
N SER A 63 1.49 -11.60 3.58
CA SER A 63 1.00 -10.84 4.75
C SER A 63 0.82 -9.35 4.46
N VAL A 64 1.79 -8.74 3.78
CA VAL A 64 1.74 -7.32 3.42
C VAL A 64 0.66 -7.06 2.39
N SER A 65 0.68 -7.78 1.26
CA SER A 65 -0.32 -7.62 0.22
C SER A 65 -1.74 -7.81 0.76
N LYS A 66 -1.99 -8.86 1.57
CA LYS A 66 -3.31 -9.08 2.19
C LYS A 66 -3.74 -7.91 3.07
N THR A 67 -2.84 -7.40 3.90
CA THR A 67 -3.18 -6.30 4.81
C THR A 67 -3.60 -5.03 4.06
N VAL A 68 -2.85 -4.63 3.04
CA VAL A 68 -3.15 -3.40 2.30
C VAL A 68 -4.40 -3.56 1.43
N GLU A 69 -4.64 -4.76 0.87
CA GLU A 69 -5.86 -5.08 0.12
C GLU A 69 -7.10 -5.12 1.03
N TYR A 70 -7.00 -5.71 2.22
CA TYR A 70 -8.10 -5.72 3.19
C TYR A 70 -8.43 -4.31 3.67
N ALA A 71 -7.43 -3.46 3.90
CA ALA A 71 -7.66 -2.07 4.25
C ALA A 71 -8.42 -1.30 3.15
N TYR A 72 -8.10 -1.55 1.88
CA TYR A 72 -8.86 -0.98 0.77
C TYR A 72 -10.28 -1.56 0.67
N ASN A 73 -10.46 -2.87 0.87
CA ASN A 73 -11.78 -3.48 0.90
C ASN A 73 -12.64 -2.93 2.04
N ASP A 74 -12.07 -2.69 3.23
CA ASP A 74 -12.76 -2.00 4.33
C ASP A 74 -13.25 -0.61 3.92
N TRP A 75 -12.39 0.17 3.24
CA TRP A 75 -12.81 1.46 2.74
C TRP A 75 -13.97 1.36 1.72
N CYS A 76 -13.94 0.39 0.82
CA CYS A 76 -15.04 0.16 -0.12
C CYS A 76 -16.34 -0.19 0.61
N LEU A 77 -16.31 -1.06 1.64
CA LEU A 77 -17.45 -1.35 2.48
C LEU A 77 -17.97 -0.11 3.19
N ALA A 78 -17.07 0.75 3.70
CA ALA A 78 -17.44 2.01 4.30
C ALA A 78 -18.19 2.92 3.30
N GLN A 79 -17.73 3.01 2.03
CA GLN A 79 -18.41 3.82 1.02
C GLN A 79 -19.82 3.27 0.71
N ILE A 80 -19.97 1.96 0.59
CA ILE A 80 -21.27 1.31 0.41
C ILE A 80 -22.17 1.61 1.62
N ALA A 81 -21.69 1.38 2.84
CA ALA A 81 -22.43 1.63 4.08
C ALA A 81 -22.90 3.09 4.17
N LYS A 82 -22.00 4.04 3.86
CA LYS A 82 -22.34 5.48 3.79
C LYS A 82 -23.47 5.77 2.80
N ARG A 83 -23.39 5.18 1.59
CA ARG A 83 -24.41 5.38 0.52
C ARG A 83 -25.77 4.82 0.91
N LEU A 84 -25.80 3.74 1.70
CA LEU A 84 -27.01 3.07 2.17
C LEU A 84 -27.52 3.60 3.53
N GLY A 85 -26.78 4.48 4.21
CA GLY A 85 -27.15 5.06 5.49
C GLY A 85 -26.84 4.21 6.72
N HIS A 86 -25.97 3.21 6.60
CA HIS A 86 -25.50 2.37 7.72
C HIS A 86 -24.33 3.06 8.46
N GLN A 87 -24.64 4.00 9.34
CA GLN A 87 -23.65 4.89 9.96
C GLN A 87 -22.62 4.15 10.83
N GLU A 88 -23.06 3.19 11.65
CA GLU A 88 -22.15 2.40 12.52
C GLU A 88 -21.16 1.58 11.70
N ASP A 89 -21.62 0.90 10.66
CA ASP A 89 -20.77 0.14 9.74
C ASP A 89 -19.82 1.07 8.98
N TYR A 90 -20.27 2.26 8.57
CA TYR A 90 -19.43 3.26 7.93
C TYR A 90 -18.23 3.64 8.82
N GLU A 91 -18.49 4.00 10.08
CA GLU A 91 -17.44 4.41 11.02
C GLU A 91 -16.48 3.25 11.33
N PHE A 92 -17.02 2.04 11.53
CA PHE A 92 -16.24 0.85 11.80
C PHE A 92 -15.28 0.51 10.65
N TYR A 93 -15.80 0.38 9.43
CA TYR A 93 -14.97 0.03 8.27
C TYR A 93 -14.02 1.16 7.88
N LEU A 94 -14.44 2.43 8.00
CA LEU A 94 -13.56 3.57 7.76
C LEU A 94 -12.36 3.56 8.72
N LYS A 95 -12.58 3.27 10.00
CA LYS A 95 -11.48 3.16 10.96
C LYS A 95 -10.56 2.00 10.65
N ARG A 96 -11.11 0.84 10.30
CA ARG A 96 -10.32 -0.35 9.97
C ARG A 96 -9.54 -0.20 8.66
N SER A 97 -10.00 0.61 7.74
CA SER A 97 -9.27 0.91 6.49
C SER A 97 -7.95 1.66 6.71
N GLU A 98 -7.69 2.19 7.90
CA GLU A 98 -6.39 2.76 8.29
C GLU A 98 -5.32 1.70 8.57
N ASN A 99 -5.67 0.43 8.63
CA ASN A 99 -4.79 -0.67 9.04
C ASN A 99 -3.55 -0.86 8.17
N TYR A 100 -3.55 -0.40 6.91
CA TYR A 100 -2.35 -0.41 6.05
C TYR A 100 -1.16 0.29 6.72
N ARG A 101 -1.40 1.30 7.58
CA ARG A 101 -0.38 2.08 8.30
C ARG A 101 0.42 1.23 9.28
N ASN A 102 -0.16 0.13 9.79
CA ASN A 102 0.50 -0.76 10.75
C ASN A 102 1.70 -1.49 10.17
N LEU A 103 1.76 -1.61 8.84
CA LEU A 103 2.89 -2.24 8.14
C LEU A 103 3.87 -1.23 7.53
N PHE A 104 3.61 0.08 7.66
CA PHE A 104 4.53 1.09 7.15
C PHE A 104 5.76 1.19 8.07
N ASP A 105 6.92 0.80 7.53
CA ASP A 105 8.19 0.96 8.21
C ASP A 105 8.76 2.36 7.96
N GLY A 106 8.76 3.19 8.98
CA GLY A 106 9.27 4.57 8.92
C GLY A 106 10.76 4.65 8.62
N GLU A 107 11.56 3.62 8.88
CA GLU A 107 12.99 3.61 8.58
C GLU A 107 13.24 3.43 7.07
N THR A 108 12.62 2.44 6.45
CA THR A 108 12.83 2.13 5.04
C THR A 108 11.90 2.94 4.12
N GLY A 109 10.69 3.30 4.58
CA GLY A 109 9.64 3.95 3.80
C GLY A 109 8.90 2.99 2.88
N PHE A 110 8.83 1.72 3.27
CA PHE A 110 8.09 0.67 2.60
C PHE A 110 7.06 0.04 3.52
N PHE A 111 6.08 -0.62 2.96
CA PHE A 111 5.34 -1.64 3.68
C PHE A 111 6.22 -2.88 3.83
N ARG A 112 6.24 -3.44 5.03
CA ARG A 112 7.14 -4.52 5.41
C ARG A 112 6.40 -5.58 6.22
N GLY A 113 6.79 -6.85 6.08
CA GLY A 113 6.29 -7.93 6.90
C GLY A 113 6.51 -7.62 8.39
N ARG A 114 5.49 -7.89 9.21
CA ARG A 114 5.52 -7.65 10.65
C ARG A 114 4.99 -8.87 11.38
N SER A 115 5.72 -9.36 12.36
CA SER A 115 5.35 -10.52 13.17
C SER A 115 4.15 -10.21 14.09
N ASN A 116 3.50 -11.24 14.62
CA ASN A 116 2.44 -11.09 15.65
C ASN A 116 2.93 -10.48 16.96
N THR A 117 4.24 -10.34 17.13
CA THR A 117 4.86 -9.63 18.26
C THR A 117 5.15 -8.16 17.94
N GLY A 118 4.82 -7.69 16.74
CA GLY A 118 5.00 -6.29 16.34
C GLY A 118 6.38 -5.95 15.78
N ILE A 119 7.25 -6.93 15.58
CA ILE A 119 8.61 -6.75 15.04
C ILE A 119 8.56 -6.89 13.51
N PHE A 120 9.20 -5.97 12.81
CA PHE A 120 9.38 -6.06 11.37
C PHE A 120 10.36 -7.19 10.99
N ASP A 121 10.06 -7.89 9.92
CA ASP A 121 10.90 -8.98 9.41
C ASP A 121 12.33 -8.47 9.16
N PRO A 122 13.38 -9.22 9.53
CA PRO A 122 14.77 -8.84 9.30
C PRO A 122 15.14 -8.87 7.80
N ASP A 123 16.33 -8.40 7.47
CA ASP A 123 16.97 -8.52 6.15
C ASP A 123 16.13 -8.00 4.96
N PHE A 124 15.43 -6.88 5.16
CA PHE A 124 14.56 -6.28 4.16
C PHE A 124 15.35 -5.74 2.96
N GLN A 125 14.91 -6.11 1.76
CA GLN A 125 15.39 -5.58 0.48
C GLN A 125 14.20 -5.23 -0.43
N GLY A 126 14.12 -3.98 -0.88
CA GLY A 126 12.98 -3.48 -1.67
C GLY A 126 12.76 -4.19 -3.01
N ASN A 127 13.80 -4.75 -3.61
CA ASN A 127 13.75 -5.48 -4.89
C ASN A 127 13.80 -7.00 -4.73
N TYR A 128 13.61 -7.53 -3.53
CA TYR A 128 13.57 -8.97 -3.27
C TYR A 128 12.13 -9.47 -3.27
N MET A 129 11.86 -10.51 -4.05
CA MET A 129 10.57 -11.21 -4.04
C MET A 129 10.51 -12.15 -2.85
N ASP A 130 9.95 -11.67 -1.76
CA ASP A 130 9.71 -12.46 -0.56
C ASP A 130 8.26 -13.00 -0.49
N ASN A 131 7.98 -13.78 0.54
CA ASN A 131 6.67 -14.40 0.73
C ASN A 131 5.59 -13.43 1.27
N ASN A 132 5.94 -12.19 1.60
CA ASN A 132 5.01 -11.21 2.13
C ASN A 132 4.19 -10.51 1.05
N PHE A 133 4.64 -10.59 -0.22
CA PHE A 133 4.03 -9.93 -1.37
C PHE A 133 3.46 -10.94 -2.37
N THR A 134 2.36 -10.57 -3.01
CA THR A 134 1.74 -11.37 -4.07
C THR A 134 2.24 -10.87 -5.42
N GLU A 135 2.92 -11.74 -6.17
CA GLU A 135 3.36 -11.46 -7.55
C GLU A 135 4.09 -10.12 -7.72
N ALA A 136 4.83 -9.72 -6.67
CA ALA A 136 5.45 -8.40 -6.62
C ALA A 136 6.65 -8.37 -5.69
N THR A 137 7.48 -7.34 -5.84
CA THR A 137 8.45 -6.92 -4.83
C THR A 137 7.84 -5.86 -3.91
N PRO A 138 8.47 -5.52 -2.79
CA PRO A 138 8.07 -4.38 -1.97
C PRO A 138 7.89 -3.07 -2.75
N TRP A 139 8.66 -2.85 -3.81
CA TRP A 139 8.55 -1.65 -4.64
C TRP A 139 7.18 -1.47 -5.29
N GLN A 140 6.56 -2.53 -5.85
CA GLN A 140 5.26 -2.43 -6.52
C GLN A 140 4.13 -2.14 -5.53
N TYR A 141 4.26 -2.63 -4.27
CA TYR A 141 3.27 -2.36 -3.21
C TYR A 141 3.57 -1.10 -2.38
N ARG A 142 4.75 -0.47 -2.55
CA ARG A 142 5.19 0.67 -1.72
C ARG A 142 4.17 1.79 -1.61
N HIS A 143 3.39 2.00 -2.67
CA HIS A 143 2.42 3.09 -2.76
C HIS A 143 0.97 2.60 -2.78
N TYR A 144 0.73 1.34 -2.38
CA TYR A 144 -0.60 0.74 -2.46
C TYR A 144 -1.47 1.11 -1.24
N ALA A 145 -2.12 2.26 -1.32
CA ALA A 145 -3.20 2.69 -0.45
C ALA A 145 -4.16 3.57 -1.27
N PRO A 146 -4.84 3.03 -2.31
CA PRO A 146 -5.56 3.83 -3.30
C PRO A 146 -6.63 4.74 -2.69
N HIS A 147 -7.21 4.36 -1.56
CA HIS A 147 -8.22 5.11 -0.83
C HIS A 147 -7.63 6.24 0.04
N ASP A 148 -6.32 6.22 0.34
CA ASP A 148 -5.71 7.17 1.30
C ASP A 148 -4.30 7.64 0.91
N ILE A 149 -4.16 8.19 -0.29
CA ILE A 149 -2.85 8.64 -0.80
C ILE A 149 -2.30 9.81 0.02
N ARG A 150 -3.13 10.70 0.57
CA ARG A 150 -2.65 11.74 1.47
C ARG A 150 -2.14 11.15 2.79
N GLY A 151 -2.83 10.16 3.37
CA GLY A 151 -2.35 9.44 4.55
C GLY A 151 -0.98 8.81 4.31
N LEU A 152 -0.81 8.12 3.18
CA LEU A 152 0.49 7.58 2.77
C LEU A 152 1.54 8.68 2.54
N SER A 153 1.17 9.78 1.89
CA SER A 153 2.03 10.94 1.71
C SER A 153 2.51 11.51 3.04
N ASN A 154 1.63 11.62 4.03
CA ASN A 154 1.98 12.06 5.38
C ASN A 154 3.02 11.12 6.03
N LEU A 155 2.84 9.80 5.92
CA LEU A 155 3.79 8.80 6.42
C LEU A 155 5.17 8.93 5.75
N LEU A 156 5.21 9.22 4.46
CA LEU A 156 6.45 9.46 3.70
C LEU A 156 7.14 10.79 4.04
N GLY A 157 6.43 11.74 4.65
CA GLY A 157 6.97 13.06 5.00
C GLY A 157 6.31 14.25 4.30
N GLY A 158 5.30 13.99 3.45
CA GLY A 158 4.51 14.99 2.72
C GLY A 158 4.62 14.87 1.21
N ARG A 159 3.99 15.80 0.50
CA ARG A 159 3.81 15.78 -0.96
C ARG A 159 5.14 15.75 -1.74
N ASP A 160 6.16 16.48 -1.28
CA ASP A 160 7.51 16.44 -1.89
C ASP A 160 8.18 15.09 -1.72
N SER A 161 7.98 14.46 -0.56
CA SER A 161 8.51 13.12 -0.29
C SER A 161 7.78 12.06 -1.11
N LEU A 162 6.48 12.23 -1.36
CA LEU A 162 5.72 11.37 -2.27
C LEU A 162 6.29 11.47 -3.70
N ALA A 163 6.51 12.69 -4.23
CA ALA A 163 7.11 12.86 -5.56
C ALA A 163 8.46 12.16 -5.66
N LYS A 164 9.37 12.42 -4.71
CA LYS A 164 10.71 11.79 -4.66
C LYS A 164 10.62 10.26 -4.52
N SER A 165 9.63 9.75 -3.79
CA SER A 165 9.42 8.31 -3.63
C SER A 165 8.95 7.64 -4.93
N LEU A 166 8.14 8.35 -5.72
CA LEU A 166 7.72 7.92 -7.05
C LEU A 166 8.89 7.99 -8.04
N ASP A 167 9.65 9.10 -8.06
CA ASP A 167 10.87 9.19 -8.87
C ASP A 167 11.81 8.01 -8.59
N ALA A 168 12.07 7.72 -7.32
CA ALA A 168 12.91 6.61 -6.92
C ALA A 168 12.40 5.23 -7.42
N LEU A 169 11.08 5.01 -7.50
CA LEU A 169 10.50 3.79 -8.05
C LEU A 169 10.80 3.66 -9.55
N PHE A 170 10.57 4.74 -10.33
CA PHE A 170 10.73 4.73 -11.79
C PHE A 170 12.19 4.81 -12.27
N GLU A 171 13.10 5.26 -11.40
CA GLU A 171 14.55 5.40 -11.67
C GLU A 171 15.39 4.27 -11.06
N ALA A 172 14.81 3.45 -10.17
CA ALA A 172 15.53 2.35 -9.53
C ALA A 172 16.11 1.35 -10.54
N ASP A 173 17.16 0.64 -10.12
CA ASP A 173 17.68 -0.50 -10.89
C ASP A 173 16.55 -1.53 -11.12
N THR A 174 16.48 -2.06 -12.34
CA THR A 174 15.47 -3.03 -12.74
C THR A 174 15.73 -4.45 -12.22
N ALA A 175 16.86 -4.71 -11.55
CA ALA A 175 17.17 -6.02 -11.01
C ALA A 175 16.14 -6.44 -9.95
N ILE A 176 15.64 -7.66 -10.10
CA ILE A 176 14.76 -8.33 -9.14
C ILE A 176 15.52 -9.55 -8.59
N LEU A 177 15.55 -9.65 -7.27
CA LEU A 177 16.16 -10.73 -6.53
C LEU A 177 15.10 -11.72 -6.03
N GLY A 178 15.52 -12.95 -5.75
CA GLY A 178 14.62 -14.01 -5.30
C GLY A 178 13.95 -14.77 -6.45
N LYS A 179 12.75 -15.30 -6.19
CA LYS A 179 11.99 -16.10 -7.17
C LYS A 179 11.44 -15.20 -8.28
N ARG A 180 11.77 -15.52 -9.53
CA ARG A 180 11.21 -14.81 -10.67
C ARG A 180 9.75 -15.22 -10.89
N LEU A 181 8.86 -14.24 -10.98
CA LEU A 181 7.45 -14.43 -11.30
C LEU A 181 7.15 -13.91 -12.72
N PRO A 182 6.30 -14.62 -13.49
CA PRO A 182 5.98 -14.25 -14.86
C PRO A 182 5.24 -12.91 -14.98
N ASP A 183 4.48 -12.51 -13.95
CA ASP A 183 3.60 -11.35 -13.99
C ASP A 183 4.34 -10.02 -13.83
N VAL A 184 5.58 -10.02 -13.32
CA VAL A 184 6.39 -8.80 -13.16
C VAL A 184 7.08 -8.43 -14.45
N THR A 185 6.31 -7.92 -15.40
CA THR A 185 6.70 -7.54 -16.77
C THR A 185 6.44 -6.05 -17.03
N GLY A 186 6.82 -5.52 -18.19
CA GLY A 186 6.59 -4.12 -18.56
C GLY A 186 7.23 -3.14 -17.57
N ARG A 187 8.56 -3.22 -17.38
CA ARG A 187 9.22 -2.51 -16.28
C ARG A 187 9.83 -1.18 -16.69
N LEU A 188 9.58 -0.17 -15.83
CA LEU A 188 10.31 1.11 -15.78
C LEU A 188 10.87 1.26 -14.36
N GLY A 189 12.19 1.09 -14.20
CA GLY A 189 12.77 0.91 -12.88
C GLY A 189 12.18 -0.31 -12.16
N GLN A 190 11.60 -0.09 -11.01
CA GLN A 190 10.89 -1.13 -10.25
C GLN A 190 9.36 -1.10 -10.46
N TYR A 191 8.83 -0.16 -11.22
CA TYR A 191 7.44 -0.19 -11.69
C TYR A 191 7.25 -1.36 -12.67
N ALA A 192 6.16 -2.10 -12.52
CA ALA A 192 5.84 -3.27 -13.35
C ALA A 192 4.43 -3.15 -13.92
N HIS A 193 4.31 -2.66 -15.15
CA HIS A 193 3.01 -2.41 -15.78
C HIS A 193 2.20 -3.67 -16.07
N GLY A 194 2.88 -4.81 -16.23
CA GLY A 194 2.23 -6.09 -16.51
C GLY A 194 1.47 -6.69 -15.32
N ASN A 195 1.41 -6.02 -14.17
CA ASN A 195 0.65 -6.49 -13.01
C ASN A 195 -0.12 -5.33 -12.34
N GLU A 196 -1.36 -5.59 -11.92
CA GLU A 196 -2.37 -4.62 -11.49
C GLU A 196 -1.97 -3.77 -10.29
N PRO A 197 -1.22 -4.24 -9.28
CA PRO A 197 -0.81 -3.39 -8.14
C PRO A 197 -0.09 -2.11 -8.58
N SER A 198 0.51 -2.12 -9.77
CA SER A 198 1.22 -0.97 -10.34
C SER A 198 0.31 0.02 -11.08
N HIS A 199 -0.87 -0.39 -11.56
CA HIS A 199 -1.68 0.39 -12.51
C HIS A 199 -2.08 1.78 -12.03
N GLY A 200 -2.37 1.95 -10.73
CA GLY A 200 -2.67 3.24 -10.13
C GLY A 200 -1.44 4.13 -9.91
N THR A 201 -0.25 3.54 -9.85
CA THR A 201 0.96 4.22 -9.35
C THR A 201 1.39 5.41 -10.21
N ALA A 202 1.24 5.33 -11.54
CA ALA A 202 1.57 6.44 -12.45
C ALA A 202 0.72 7.70 -12.21
N PHE A 203 -0.48 7.54 -11.67
CA PHE A 203 -1.43 8.61 -11.39
C PHE A 203 -1.20 9.29 -10.03
N LEU A 204 -0.34 8.73 -9.17
CA LEU A 204 -0.10 9.25 -7.82
C LEU A 204 0.64 10.59 -7.79
N TYR A 205 1.31 10.97 -8.87
CA TYR A 205 1.87 12.32 -8.98
C TYR A 205 0.79 13.40 -8.88
N ALA A 206 -0.46 13.12 -9.25
CA ALA A 206 -1.58 14.04 -9.09
C ALA A 206 -1.85 14.49 -7.64
N TYR A 207 -1.35 13.72 -6.65
CA TYR A 207 -1.42 14.03 -5.21
C TYR A 207 -0.14 14.67 -4.66
N SER A 208 0.91 14.72 -5.47
CA SER A 208 2.25 15.18 -5.05
C SER A 208 2.45 16.68 -5.28
N SER A 209 3.67 17.16 -5.02
CA SER A 209 4.09 18.52 -5.39
C SER A 209 4.46 18.67 -6.87
N GLU A 210 4.37 17.59 -7.66
CA GLU A 210 4.76 17.56 -9.07
C GLU A 210 3.70 16.92 -9.98
N PRO A 211 2.42 17.41 -9.94
CA PRO A 211 1.30 16.78 -10.64
C PRO A 211 1.47 16.71 -12.17
N TRP A 212 2.30 17.58 -12.76
CA TRP A 212 2.60 17.57 -14.20
C TRP A 212 3.29 16.30 -14.66
N LYS A 213 3.97 15.57 -13.77
CA LYS A 213 4.62 14.29 -14.11
C LYS A 213 3.63 13.18 -14.45
N THR A 214 2.38 13.27 -13.98
CA THR A 214 1.34 12.27 -14.28
C THR A 214 1.20 12.05 -15.78
N SER A 215 0.98 13.10 -16.55
CA SER A 215 0.72 12.98 -18.00
C SER A 215 1.96 12.56 -18.79
N ALA A 216 3.12 13.11 -18.47
CA ALA A 216 4.36 12.70 -19.12
C ALA A 216 4.68 11.22 -18.91
N LEU A 217 4.42 10.72 -17.70
CA LEU A 217 4.67 9.32 -17.35
C LEU A 217 3.64 8.37 -18.00
N THR A 218 2.36 8.72 -17.98
CA THR A 218 1.32 7.87 -18.62
C THR A 218 1.52 7.78 -20.12
N LYS A 219 1.86 8.86 -20.81
CA LYS A 219 2.23 8.83 -22.23
C LYS A 219 3.45 7.94 -22.49
N LYS A 220 4.48 8.03 -21.62
CA LYS A 220 5.64 7.13 -21.71
C LYS A 220 5.25 5.66 -21.56
N ILE A 221 4.37 5.33 -20.62
CA ILE A 221 3.88 3.95 -20.41
C ILE A 221 3.11 3.47 -21.64
N LEU A 222 2.19 4.28 -22.18
CA LEU A 222 1.45 3.97 -23.40
C LEU A 222 2.41 3.66 -24.56
N ALA A 223 3.38 4.51 -24.80
CA ALA A 223 4.35 4.33 -25.88
C ALA A 223 5.26 3.11 -25.70
N CYS A 224 5.63 2.78 -24.45
CA CYS A 224 6.56 1.67 -24.18
C CYS A 224 5.89 0.30 -24.17
N PHE A 225 4.63 0.19 -23.71
CA PHE A 225 4.06 -1.10 -23.32
C PHE A 225 2.81 -1.50 -24.09
N TYR A 226 2.33 -0.68 -25.03
CA TYR A 226 1.20 -0.98 -25.90
C TYR A 226 1.58 -0.85 -27.36
N GLN A 227 1.34 -1.91 -28.14
CA GLN A 227 1.67 -1.95 -29.56
C GLN A 227 0.51 -2.53 -30.37
N ASN A 228 0.31 -2.05 -31.59
CA ASN A 228 -0.71 -2.57 -32.50
C ASN A 228 -0.25 -3.88 -33.18
N THR A 229 -0.06 -4.92 -32.36
CA THR A 229 0.34 -6.26 -32.79
C THR A 229 -0.41 -7.31 -31.95
N PRO A 230 -0.53 -8.57 -32.40
CA PRO A 230 -1.17 -9.63 -31.60
C PRO A 230 -0.54 -9.86 -30.21
N SER A 231 0.75 -9.54 -30.03
CA SER A 231 1.48 -9.61 -28.76
C SER A 231 1.79 -8.22 -28.20
N GLY A 232 0.90 -7.25 -28.41
CA GLY A 232 1.14 -5.85 -28.13
C GLY A 232 1.00 -5.43 -26.65
N LEU A 233 0.59 -6.34 -25.77
CA LEU A 233 0.55 -6.11 -24.32
C LEU A 233 1.84 -6.61 -23.65
N CYS A 234 2.34 -5.90 -22.65
CA CYS A 234 3.56 -6.28 -21.94
C CYS A 234 3.34 -7.37 -20.88
N GLY A 235 2.12 -7.79 -20.63
CA GLY A 235 1.69 -8.81 -19.68
C GLY A 235 0.36 -9.44 -20.10
N ASN A 236 -0.26 -10.19 -19.19
CA ASN A 236 -1.60 -10.73 -19.38
C ASN A 236 -2.62 -9.60 -19.42
N ASP A 237 -3.67 -9.74 -20.22
CA ASP A 237 -4.76 -8.74 -20.26
C ASP A 237 -5.67 -8.78 -19.00
N ASP A 238 -5.66 -9.89 -18.29
CA ASP A 238 -6.38 -10.14 -17.04
C ASP A 238 -7.84 -9.67 -17.07
N CYS A 239 -8.63 -10.37 -17.86
CA CYS A 239 -10.06 -10.09 -18.06
C CYS A 239 -10.35 -8.67 -18.58
N GLY A 240 -9.43 -8.06 -19.31
CA GLY A 240 -9.58 -6.73 -19.89
C GLY A 240 -8.98 -5.60 -19.07
N GLN A 241 -8.27 -5.86 -17.96
CA GLN A 241 -7.71 -4.82 -17.12
C GLN A 241 -6.62 -4.00 -17.83
N MET A 242 -5.71 -4.65 -18.57
CA MET A 242 -4.69 -3.95 -19.36
C MET A 242 -5.32 -3.13 -20.48
N SER A 243 -6.30 -3.69 -21.19
CA SER A 243 -7.05 -2.98 -22.23
C SER A 243 -7.85 -1.81 -21.67
N ALA A 244 -8.48 -1.95 -20.51
CA ALA A 244 -9.20 -0.88 -19.84
C ALA A 244 -8.25 0.26 -19.42
N TRP A 245 -7.07 -0.07 -18.90
CA TRP A 245 -6.05 0.92 -18.56
C TRP A 245 -5.64 1.74 -19.80
N TYR A 246 -5.38 1.05 -20.91
CA TYR A 246 -5.07 1.71 -22.19
C TYR A 246 -6.19 2.66 -22.63
N VAL A 247 -7.44 2.18 -22.67
CA VAL A 247 -8.58 2.98 -23.13
C VAL A 247 -8.79 4.21 -22.25
N PHE A 248 -8.88 4.04 -20.94
CA PHE A 248 -9.08 5.16 -20.01
C PHE A 248 -7.94 6.18 -20.06
N THR A 249 -6.70 5.72 -20.05
CA THR A 249 -5.53 6.60 -20.12
C THR A 249 -5.47 7.35 -21.44
N SER A 250 -5.76 6.66 -22.56
CA SER A 250 -5.74 7.27 -23.90
C SER A 250 -6.84 8.31 -24.11
N ILE A 251 -7.96 8.22 -23.40
CA ILE A 251 -9.00 9.28 -23.43
C ILE A 251 -8.75 10.41 -22.43
N GLY A 252 -7.68 10.32 -21.62
CA GLY A 252 -7.22 11.37 -20.74
C GLY A 252 -7.73 11.31 -19.30
N MET A 253 -8.17 10.14 -18.82
CA MET A 253 -8.60 9.94 -17.42
C MET A 253 -8.39 8.51 -16.95
N TYR A 254 -8.36 8.30 -15.62
CA TYR A 254 -8.25 6.95 -15.05
C TYR A 254 -8.96 6.85 -13.68
N PRO A 255 -9.80 5.81 -13.43
CA PRO A 255 -10.45 5.56 -12.14
C PRO A 255 -9.46 4.89 -11.18
N MET A 256 -8.53 5.67 -10.60
CA MET A 256 -7.43 5.17 -9.77
C MET A 256 -7.90 4.46 -8.49
N CYS A 257 -9.06 4.85 -7.95
CA CYS A 257 -9.63 4.30 -6.72
C CYS A 257 -11.10 3.89 -6.96
N PRO A 258 -11.37 2.67 -7.46
CA PRO A 258 -12.72 2.16 -7.58
C PRO A 258 -13.49 2.23 -6.26
N GLY A 259 -14.76 2.64 -6.31
CA GLY A 259 -15.56 3.02 -5.13
C GLY A 259 -15.53 4.51 -4.82
N SER A 260 -14.72 5.29 -5.54
CA SER A 260 -14.73 6.75 -5.59
C SER A 260 -15.51 7.25 -6.81
N ASP A 261 -16.03 8.50 -6.77
CA ASP A 261 -16.68 9.13 -7.91
C ASP A 261 -15.71 9.91 -8.82
N GLU A 262 -14.38 9.79 -8.60
CA GLU A 262 -13.38 10.59 -9.26
C GLU A 262 -12.53 9.80 -10.28
N PHE A 263 -12.14 10.50 -11.34
CA PHE A 263 -11.17 10.06 -12.35
C PHE A 263 -10.00 11.03 -12.35
N ILE A 264 -8.77 10.51 -12.24
CA ILE A 264 -7.55 11.33 -12.33
C ILE A 264 -7.35 11.73 -13.80
N LEU A 265 -7.06 13.01 -14.03
CA LEU A 265 -6.84 13.55 -15.37
C LEU A 265 -5.38 13.37 -15.81
N THR A 266 -5.22 13.01 -17.09
CA THR A 266 -3.93 12.90 -17.78
C THR A 266 -4.05 13.40 -19.21
N ALA A 267 -2.93 13.53 -19.95
CA ALA A 267 -2.96 14.01 -21.34
C ALA A 267 -3.55 12.94 -22.27
N PRO A 268 -4.62 13.26 -23.04
CA PRO A 268 -5.20 12.35 -24.01
C PRO A 268 -4.26 12.03 -25.20
N GLU A 269 -4.46 10.84 -25.82
CA GLU A 269 -3.79 10.41 -27.05
C GLU A 269 -4.54 10.82 -28.33
N PHE A 270 -5.81 11.24 -28.23
CA PHE A 270 -6.67 11.55 -29.36
C PHE A 270 -7.02 13.04 -29.41
N ASP A 271 -7.05 13.64 -30.60
CA ASP A 271 -7.49 15.03 -30.79
C ASP A 271 -8.92 15.25 -30.30
N LYS A 272 -9.75 14.23 -30.44
CA LYS A 272 -11.15 14.25 -30.01
C LYS A 272 -11.66 12.86 -29.69
N THR A 273 -12.29 12.75 -28.51
CA THR A 273 -13.08 11.57 -28.11
C THR A 273 -14.51 11.98 -27.79
N VAL A 274 -15.49 11.17 -28.18
CA VAL A 274 -16.90 11.38 -27.83
C VAL A 274 -17.42 10.15 -27.12
N ILE A 275 -17.85 10.34 -25.87
CA ILE A 275 -18.49 9.31 -25.05
C ILE A 275 -20.01 9.50 -25.19
N ASN A 276 -20.69 8.51 -25.78
CA ASN A 276 -22.15 8.47 -25.82
C ASN A 276 -22.66 7.86 -24.53
N LEU A 277 -23.36 8.64 -23.72
CA LEU A 277 -23.79 8.25 -22.39
C LEU A 277 -25.15 7.53 -22.44
N ALA A 278 -25.38 6.61 -21.50
CA ALA A 278 -26.63 5.84 -21.42
C ALA A 278 -27.89 6.70 -21.26
N ASN A 279 -27.76 7.91 -20.70
CA ASN A 279 -28.84 8.89 -20.57
C ASN A 279 -29.10 9.71 -21.86
N GLY A 280 -28.48 9.35 -22.99
CA GLY A 280 -28.63 10.02 -24.30
C GLY A 280 -27.77 11.27 -24.48
N LYS A 281 -27.09 11.74 -23.44
CA LYS A 281 -26.16 12.88 -23.53
C LYS A 281 -24.83 12.44 -24.17
N LYS A 282 -23.98 13.42 -24.47
CA LYS A 282 -22.62 13.19 -24.96
C LYS A 282 -21.63 13.97 -24.09
N PHE A 283 -20.52 13.31 -23.77
CA PHE A 283 -19.37 13.96 -23.18
C PHE A 283 -18.22 13.94 -24.18
N THR A 284 -17.71 15.11 -24.51
CA THR A 284 -16.68 15.26 -25.55
C THR A 284 -15.37 15.70 -24.89
N ILE A 285 -14.31 14.99 -25.19
CA ILE A 285 -12.94 15.34 -24.77
C ILE A 285 -12.20 15.83 -26.00
N LYS A 286 -11.49 16.96 -25.89
CA LYS A 286 -10.73 17.58 -26.99
C LYS A 286 -9.33 17.97 -26.53
N VAL A 287 -8.39 17.94 -27.47
CA VAL A 287 -7.05 18.46 -27.30
C VAL A 287 -6.88 19.74 -28.10
N LYS A 288 -6.22 20.74 -27.51
CA LYS A 288 -5.67 21.94 -28.16
C LYS A 288 -4.16 21.92 -28.04
N GLY A 289 -3.43 22.37 -29.07
CA GLY A 289 -1.98 22.25 -29.17
C GLY A 289 -1.58 20.98 -29.91
N ASP A 290 -0.35 20.59 -29.78
CA ASP A 290 0.14 19.34 -30.37
C ASP A 290 -0.24 18.17 -29.42
N ARG A 291 -0.92 17.15 -29.92
CA ARG A 291 -1.29 15.96 -29.14
C ARG A 291 -0.05 15.14 -28.72
N GLU A 292 1.08 15.30 -29.39
CA GLU A 292 2.33 14.64 -29.01
C GLU A 292 2.98 15.29 -27.80
N ASP A 293 2.57 16.52 -27.44
CA ASP A 293 3.00 17.19 -26.23
C ASP A 293 2.57 16.39 -24.99
N VAL A 294 3.45 16.31 -24.00
CA VAL A 294 3.28 15.39 -22.87
C VAL A 294 2.76 16.07 -21.59
N TYR A 295 2.70 17.39 -21.56
CA TYR A 295 2.25 18.14 -20.38
C TYR A 295 0.92 18.83 -20.61
N ILE A 296 0.15 18.99 -19.56
CA ILE A 296 -1.09 19.75 -19.54
C ILE A 296 -0.78 21.17 -19.07
N ASP A 297 -0.98 22.16 -19.95
CA ASP A 297 -0.94 23.55 -19.57
C ASP A 297 -2.24 24.00 -18.88
N LYS A 298 -3.39 23.65 -19.50
CA LYS A 298 -4.71 24.12 -19.07
C LYS A 298 -5.78 23.08 -19.34
N ILE A 299 -6.78 23.05 -18.45
CA ILE A 299 -8.00 22.26 -18.67
C ILE A 299 -9.24 23.18 -18.54
N THR A 300 -10.21 23.01 -19.43
CA THR A 300 -11.53 23.64 -19.28
C THR A 300 -12.63 22.58 -19.31
N LEU A 301 -13.60 22.71 -18.41
CA LEU A 301 -14.83 21.94 -18.40
C LEU A 301 -16.00 22.87 -18.75
N ASN A 302 -16.70 22.59 -19.84
CA ASN A 302 -17.81 23.41 -20.35
C ASN A 302 -17.42 24.90 -20.50
N GLY A 303 -16.20 25.15 -21.00
CA GLY A 303 -15.66 26.50 -21.23
C GLY A 303 -15.08 27.18 -19.98
N LYS A 304 -15.28 26.63 -18.77
CA LYS A 304 -14.72 27.16 -17.52
C LYS A 304 -13.41 26.46 -17.20
N GLU A 305 -12.38 27.24 -16.90
CA GLU A 305 -11.08 26.69 -16.47
C GLU A 305 -11.19 25.97 -15.12
N ILE A 306 -10.55 24.80 -15.04
CA ILE A 306 -10.42 24.00 -13.82
C ILE A 306 -8.93 23.74 -13.52
N ASP A 307 -8.53 23.95 -12.26
CA ASP A 307 -7.15 23.71 -11.80
C ASP A 307 -6.95 22.32 -11.19
N ARG A 308 -8.03 21.60 -10.89
CA ARG A 308 -7.99 20.30 -10.24
C ARG A 308 -7.41 19.20 -11.15
N ASN A 309 -6.84 18.18 -10.51
CA ASN A 309 -6.22 17.03 -11.16
C ASN A 309 -7.21 15.87 -11.40
N TYR A 310 -8.50 16.10 -11.25
CA TYR A 310 -9.55 15.08 -11.35
C TYR A 310 -10.83 15.65 -11.96
N ILE A 311 -11.70 14.73 -12.41
CA ILE A 311 -13.08 15.00 -12.79
C ILE A 311 -13.99 14.00 -12.09
N LYS A 312 -15.25 14.39 -11.81
CA LYS A 312 -16.22 13.53 -11.14
C LYS A 312 -17.12 12.81 -12.12
N TYR A 313 -17.56 11.61 -11.74
CA TYR A 313 -18.47 10.80 -12.56
C TYR A 313 -19.75 11.56 -12.97
N HIS A 314 -20.40 12.25 -12.03
CA HIS A 314 -21.62 13.00 -12.34
C HIS A 314 -21.39 14.12 -13.38
N GLU A 315 -20.24 14.78 -13.36
CA GLU A 315 -19.89 15.82 -14.35
C GLU A 315 -19.75 15.25 -15.76
N ILE A 316 -19.27 14.00 -15.87
CA ILE A 316 -19.24 13.27 -17.14
C ILE A 316 -20.68 12.94 -17.57
N MET A 317 -21.50 12.41 -16.64
CA MET A 317 -22.87 12.00 -16.91
C MET A 317 -23.81 13.17 -17.20
N ASP A 318 -23.47 14.39 -16.78
CA ASP A 318 -24.20 15.62 -17.18
C ASP A 318 -23.99 15.97 -18.65
N GLY A 319 -22.98 15.36 -19.29
CA GLY A 319 -22.58 15.68 -20.66
C GLY A 319 -21.77 16.97 -20.72
N GLY A 320 -21.34 17.34 -21.93
CA GLY A 320 -20.58 18.58 -22.13
C GLY A 320 -19.21 18.36 -22.78
N GLU A 321 -18.29 19.26 -22.47
CA GLU A 321 -16.98 19.30 -23.13
C GLU A 321 -15.83 19.48 -22.11
N LEU A 322 -14.85 18.61 -22.20
CA LEU A 322 -13.58 18.71 -21.48
C LEU A 322 -12.47 19.00 -22.51
N VAL A 323 -11.75 20.12 -22.35
CA VAL A 323 -10.70 20.52 -23.28
C VAL A 323 -9.36 20.58 -22.57
N PHE A 324 -8.39 19.81 -23.06
CA PHE A 324 -7.01 19.86 -22.65
C PHE A 324 -6.22 20.77 -23.58
N THR A 325 -5.47 21.71 -23.04
CA THR A 325 -4.40 22.41 -23.78
C THR A 325 -3.09 21.77 -23.41
N LEU A 326 -2.44 21.16 -24.39
CA LEU A 326 -1.15 20.49 -24.20
C LEU A 326 0.01 21.39 -24.55
N THR A 327 1.20 21.07 -24.02
CA THR A 327 2.44 21.82 -24.22
C THR A 327 3.66 20.90 -24.03
N ASP A 328 4.79 21.28 -24.62
CA ASP A 328 6.09 20.60 -24.50
C ASP A 328 6.81 20.90 -23.18
N LYS A 329 6.33 21.86 -22.39
CA LYS A 329 6.93 22.28 -21.12
C LYS A 329 5.96 22.12 -19.94
N PRO A 330 6.43 21.66 -18.77
CA PRO A 330 5.56 21.47 -17.61
C PRO A 330 5.01 22.81 -17.08
N ASN A 331 3.71 22.89 -16.88
CA ASN A 331 3.10 23.96 -16.09
C ASN A 331 3.22 23.63 -14.60
N MET A 332 4.30 24.12 -13.98
CA MET A 332 4.64 23.85 -12.58
C MET A 332 3.76 24.60 -11.56
N LYS A 333 2.73 25.29 -12.01
CA LYS A 333 1.80 26.04 -11.13
C LYS A 333 0.41 25.39 -11.05
N ARG A 334 0.06 24.54 -12.03
CA ARG A 334 -1.24 23.91 -12.13
C ARG A 334 -1.35 22.73 -11.15
N GLY A 335 -2.53 22.56 -10.54
CA GLY A 335 -2.88 21.37 -9.76
C GLY A 335 -2.24 21.27 -8.38
N LEU A 336 -1.68 22.37 -7.85
CA LEU A 336 -0.94 22.37 -6.59
C LEU A 336 -1.77 22.69 -5.35
N LYS A 337 -2.91 23.37 -5.54
CA LYS A 337 -3.77 23.77 -4.42
C LYS A 337 -4.41 22.58 -3.75
N GLU A 338 -4.83 22.74 -2.50
CA GLU A 338 -5.48 21.68 -1.74
C GLU A 338 -6.78 21.20 -2.42
N GLU A 339 -7.58 22.12 -2.93
CA GLU A 339 -8.81 21.83 -3.67
C GLU A 339 -8.58 21.20 -5.06
N SER A 340 -7.34 21.24 -5.55
CA SER A 340 -6.95 20.62 -6.82
C SER A 340 -6.57 19.16 -6.68
N LEU A 341 -6.32 18.70 -5.45
CA LEU A 341 -5.93 17.31 -5.18
C LEU A 341 -7.13 16.38 -5.31
N PRO A 342 -6.94 15.18 -5.86
CA PRO A 342 -7.99 14.18 -5.87
C PRO A 342 -8.36 13.70 -4.46
N TYR A 343 -9.46 12.97 -4.36
CA TYR A 343 -9.96 12.40 -3.11
C TYR A 343 -8.89 11.57 -2.38
N SER A 344 -8.85 11.73 -1.08
CA SER A 344 -8.16 10.84 -0.14
C SER A 344 -8.98 10.77 1.15
N MET A 345 -9.02 9.61 1.80
CA MET A 345 -9.71 9.42 3.07
C MET A 345 -9.17 10.39 4.13
N THR A 346 -7.86 10.51 4.26
CA THR A 346 -7.21 11.54 5.06
C THR A 346 -7.26 12.87 4.33
N THR A 347 -7.84 13.89 4.96
CA THR A 347 -7.92 15.26 4.42
C THR A 347 -6.86 16.19 5.02
N GLU A 348 -6.30 15.84 6.17
CA GLU A 348 -5.36 16.67 6.92
C GLU A 348 -3.91 16.50 6.44
N ASN A 349 -3.18 17.62 6.40
CA ASN A 349 -1.74 17.61 6.18
C ASN A 349 -1.03 17.38 7.53
N LYS A 350 -0.86 16.09 7.91
CA LYS A 350 -0.25 15.69 9.18
C LYS A 350 1.28 15.67 9.10
N ALA A 351 1.93 15.90 10.24
CA ALA A 351 3.33 15.52 10.42
C ALA A 351 3.49 14.01 10.25
N PRO A 352 4.64 13.51 9.76
CA PRO A 352 4.87 12.07 9.68
C PRO A 352 4.96 11.45 11.07
N MET A 353 4.42 10.23 11.21
CA MET A 353 4.42 9.48 12.47
C MET A 353 5.87 9.14 12.89
N PRO A 354 6.24 9.31 14.17
CA PRO A 354 7.51 8.82 14.69
C PRO A 354 7.63 7.29 14.55
N TYR A 355 8.85 6.79 14.55
CA TYR A 355 9.15 5.37 14.56
C TYR A 355 10.38 5.07 15.39
N THR A 356 10.54 3.83 15.82
CA THR A 356 11.76 3.35 16.47
C THR A 356 12.55 2.43 15.55
N THR A 357 13.87 2.57 15.58
CA THR A 357 14.80 1.69 14.83
C THR A 357 15.25 0.50 15.66
N SER A 358 14.79 0.40 16.89
CA SER A 358 15.20 -0.62 17.86
C SER A 358 14.10 -1.66 18.00
N ASP A 359 14.46 -2.94 17.92
CA ASP A 359 13.64 -3.99 18.50
C ASP A 359 13.66 -3.84 20.03
N ILE A 360 12.52 -3.47 20.62
CA ILE A 360 12.41 -3.10 22.03
C ILE A 360 11.49 -4.01 22.83
N GLN A 361 10.94 -5.06 22.20
CA GLN A 361 9.86 -5.83 22.82
C GLN A 361 10.30 -6.51 24.14
N TYR A 362 11.47 -7.15 24.17
CA TYR A 362 11.97 -7.79 25.37
C TYR A 362 13.41 -7.38 25.67
N PHE A 363 13.72 -7.09 26.93
CA PHE A 363 15.06 -6.74 27.37
C PHE A 363 15.32 -7.17 28.82
N PRO A 364 16.54 -7.66 29.16
CA PRO A 364 16.82 -8.17 30.51
C PRO A 364 17.23 -7.09 31.51
N ASN A 365 18.02 -6.11 31.10
CA ASN A 365 18.65 -5.16 32.03
C ASN A 365 18.22 -3.70 31.71
N GLU A 366 18.85 -3.08 30.75
CA GLU A 366 18.60 -1.72 30.26
C GLU A 366 18.38 -1.78 28.75
N ARG A 367 17.49 -0.94 28.27
CA ARG A 367 17.27 -0.78 26.84
C ARG A 367 17.31 0.70 26.44
N SER A 368 18.07 1.01 25.42
CA SER A 368 18.05 2.33 24.80
C SER A 368 17.09 2.34 23.61
N VAL A 369 16.15 3.27 23.60
CA VAL A 369 15.16 3.44 22.52
C VAL A 369 15.46 4.72 21.75
N ILE A 370 15.62 4.58 20.44
CA ILE A 370 15.88 5.69 19.53
C ILE A 370 14.61 5.96 18.74
N LEU A 371 14.06 7.17 18.88
CA LEU A 371 12.95 7.66 18.11
C LEU A 371 13.46 8.46 16.90
N LYS A 372 12.85 8.25 15.76
CA LYS A 372 13.11 9.00 14.53
C LYS A 372 11.79 9.42 13.87
N VAL A 373 11.87 10.34 12.93
CA VAL A 373 10.73 10.81 12.13
C VAL A 373 11.23 11.23 10.73
N ARG A 374 10.39 11.04 9.71
CA ARG A 374 10.72 11.35 8.31
C ARG A 374 10.56 12.84 7.96
N HIS A 375 11.01 13.72 8.85
CA HIS A 375 11.02 15.16 8.59
C HIS A 375 12.14 15.84 9.39
N PRO A 376 13.02 16.62 8.75
CA PRO A 376 14.25 17.16 9.39
C PRO A 376 13.95 18.17 10.51
N HIS A 377 12.80 18.85 10.45
CA HIS A 377 12.43 19.90 11.42
C HIS A 377 11.30 19.46 12.37
N ALA A 378 11.02 18.15 12.47
CA ALA A 378 10.00 17.68 13.38
C ALA A 378 10.50 17.66 14.84
N LYS A 379 9.63 18.04 15.77
CA LYS A 379 9.82 17.82 17.21
C LYS A 379 9.01 16.58 17.61
N ILE A 380 9.65 15.64 18.31
CA ILE A 380 9.00 14.44 18.83
C ILE A 380 8.74 14.63 20.31
N TYR A 381 7.51 14.36 20.75
CA TYR A 381 7.12 14.29 22.16
C TYR A 381 6.67 12.87 22.49
N TYR A 382 6.94 12.42 23.72
CA TYR A 382 6.64 11.04 24.11
C TYR A 382 6.19 10.90 25.55
N THR A 383 5.54 9.76 25.84
CA THR A 383 5.19 9.25 27.16
C THR A 383 5.71 7.81 27.33
N LEU A 384 5.82 7.32 28.56
CA LEU A 384 6.31 5.96 28.87
C LEU A 384 5.28 5.11 29.61
N ASP A 385 4.17 5.70 30.00
CA ASP A 385 3.08 5.10 30.77
C ASP A 385 1.85 4.75 29.94
N GLY A 386 1.95 4.91 28.61
CA GLY A 386 0.86 4.67 27.67
C GLY A 386 -0.18 5.78 27.58
N SER A 387 0.00 6.90 28.29
CA SER A 387 -0.85 8.09 28.13
C SER A 387 -0.65 8.73 26.75
N GLU A 388 -1.68 9.44 26.26
CA GLU A 388 -1.62 10.10 24.94
C GLU A 388 -0.64 11.30 24.98
N PRO A 389 0.41 11.32 24.13
CA PRO A 389 1.36 12.41 24.10
C PRO A 389 0.78 13.66 23.37
N ASP A 390 1.17 14.83 23.89
CA ASP A 390 0.92 16.13 23.30
C ASP A 390 2.19 17.01 23.36
N ASP A 391 2.10 18.29 22.98
CA ASP A 391 3.21 19.23 22.98
C ASP A 391 3.70 19.67 24.37
N ARG A 392 3.03 19.21 25.46
CA ARG A 392 3.42 19.37 26.87
C ARG A 392 4.11 18.12 27.43
N SER A 393 4.09 17.03 26.69
CA SER A 393 4.76 15.78 27.05
C SER A 393 6.29 15.94 26.95
N THR A 394 7.04 14.91 27.30
CA THR A 394 8.51 14.95 27.27
C THR A 394 9.04 15.13 25.85
N LEU A 395 9.79 16.19 25.61
CA LEU A 395 10.46 16.41 24.31
C LEU A 395 11.61 15.41 24.15
N TYR A 396 11.62 14.70 23.03
CA TYR A 396 12.70 13.78 22.68
C TYR A 396 13.94 14.55 22.18
N THR A 397 15.04 14.46 22.94
CA THR A 397 16.33 15.11 22.62
C THR A 397 17.49 14.12 22.57
N GLN A 398 17.32 12.95 23.16
CA GLN A 398 18.36 11.90 23.26
C GLN A 398 17.70 10.53 23.41
N PRO A 399 18.42 9.42 23.18
CA PRO A 399 17.89 8.07 23.36
C PRO A 399 17.29 7.85 24.75
N ILE A 400 16.10 7.27 24.80
CA ILE A 400 15.35 6.98 26.02
C ILE A 400 15.96 5.74 26.66
N LYS A 401 16.38 5.85 27.93
CA LYS A 401 16.87 4.69 28.71
C LYS A 401 15.73 4.07 29.50
N LEU A 402 15.45 2.81 29.24
CA LEU A 402 14.44 2.04 29.94
C LEU A 402 15.10 1.07 30.93
N HIS A 403 14.66 1.11 32.19
CA HIS A 403 15.07 0.19 33.25
C HIS A 403 13.92 -0.70 33.74
N ALA A 404 12.70 -0.42 33.29
CA ALA A 404 11.47 -1.16 33.56
C ALA A 404 10.62 -1.26 32.28
N SER A 405 9.62 -2.13 32.29
CA SER A 405 8.63 -2.22 31.22
C SER A 405 7.94 -0.87 31.01
N ALA A 406 7.66 -0.53 29.77
CA ALA A 406 7.02 0.73 29.40
C ALA A 406 6.16 0.56 28.13
N THR A 407 5.04 1.28 28.10
CA THR A 407 4.27 1.52 26.87
C THR A 407 4.66 2.90 26.34
N ILE A 408 5.48 2.91 25.30
CA ILE A 408 5.99 4.15 24.71
C ILE A 408 4.96 4.62 23.70
N LYS A 409 4.46 5.85 23.89
CA LYS A 409 3.69 6.55 22.84
C LYS A 409 4.45 7.79 22.42
N ALA A 410 4.49 8.08 21.13
CA ALA A 410 5.18 9.24 20.59
C ALA A 410 4.39 9.91 19.46
N VAL A 411 4.46 11.24 19.43
CA VAL A 411 3.83 12.09 18.43
C VAL A 411 4.83 13.11 17.88
N ALA A 412 4.71 13.49 16.62
CA ALA A 412 5.54 14.52 16.01
C ALA A 412 4.74 15.78 15.69
N TYR A 413 5.42 16.92 15.79
CA TYR A 413 4.94 18.23 15.40
C TYR A 413 5.88 18.84 14.37
N VAL A 414 5.31 19.39 13.30
CA VAL A 414 6.00 20.13 12.24
C VAL A 414 5.25 21.43 12.01
N GLU A 415 5.95 22.53 11.85
CA GLU A 415 5.34 23.83 11.58
C GLU A 415 4.49 23.76 10.29
N GLY A 416 3.29 24.34 10.32
CA GLY A 416 2.35 24.33 9.19
C GLY A 416 1.64 23.00 8.95
N LYS A 417 1.79 22.00 9.85
CA LYS A 417 1.09 20.72 9.79
C LYS A 417 0.32 20.45 11.07
N THR A 418 -0.73 19.62 10.98
CA THR A 418 -1.35 19.05 12.19
C THR A 418 -0.41 18.01 12.79
N LYS A 419 -0.63 17.69 14.08
CA LYS A 419 0.18 16.66 14.77
C LYS A 419 0.08 15.31 14.04
N SER A 420 1.14 14.52 14.13
CA SER A 420 1.17 13.18 13.56
C SER A 420 0.14 12.23 14.23
N ASP A 421 -0.08 11.09 13.60
CA ASP A 421 -0.62 9.93 14.28
C ASP A 421 0.36 9.48 15.38
N VAL A 422 -0.16 8.76 16.38
CA VAL A 422 0.61 8.33 17.55
C VAL A 422 1.29 6.99 17.25
N MET A 423 2.62 6.96 17.35
CA MET A 423 3.37 5.70 17.41
C MET A 423 3.16 5.03 18.76
N VAL A 424 2.95 3.73 18.77
CA VAL A 424 2.87 2.91 19.98
C VAL A 424 3.90 1.79 19.92
N ALA A 425 4.68 1.63 20.98
CA ALA A 425 5.64 0.54 21.09
C ALA A 425 5.68 0.00 22.53
N GLU A 426 5.62 -1.32 22.66
CA GLU A 426 5.70 -2.01 23.96
C GLU A 426 7.14 -2.46 24.21
N ALA A 427 7.66 -2.09 25.39
CA ALA A 427 8.95 -2.52 25.89
C ALA A 427 8.74 -3.32 27.18
N ILE A 428 9.09 -4.60 27.16
CA ILE A 428 8.85 -5.53 28.26
C ILE A 428 10.19 -5.93 28.88
N LYS A 429 10.41 -5.51 30.12
CA LYS A 429 11.53 -6.02 30.90
C LYS A 429 11.22 -7.46 31.35
N ALA A 430 12.06 -8.40 30.97
CA ALA A 430 11.87 -9.80 31.27
C ALA A 430 13.21 -10.42 31.70
N ASP A 431 13.16 -11.21 32.76
CA ASP A 431 14.30 -12.02 33.17
C ASP A 431 14.45 -13.19 32.19
N TYR A 432 15.64 -13.34 31.64
CA TYR A 432 15.94 -14.50 30.81
C TYR A 432 16.23 -15.71 31.68
N LEU A 433 15.82 -16.87 31.22
CA LEU A 433 16.22 -18.12 31.88
C LEU A 433 17.76 -18.19 31.96
N PRO A 434 18.32 -18.59 33.10
CA PRO A 434 19.75 -18.72 33.23
C PRO A 434 20.30 -19.71 32.22
N GLY A 435 21.34 -19.30 31.50
CA GLY A 435 22.00 -20.16 30.56
C GLY A 435 22.61 -21.41 31.24
N LYS A 436 22.44 -22.58 30.66
CA LYS A 436 23.16 -23.79 31.11
C LYS A 436 24.61 -23.70 30.65
N LYS A 437 25.55 -23.89 31.57
CA LYS A 437 26.97 -24.16 31.18
C LYS A 437 26.99 -25.49 30.43
N VAL A 438 27.29 -25.43 29.15
CA VAL A 438 27.57 -26.60 28.31
C VAL A 438 29.01 -26.52 27.82
N ASN A 439 29.68 -27.66 27.75
CA ASN A 439 30.97 -27.75 27.07
C ASN A 439 30.69 -28.28 25.67
N PRO A 440 30.47 -27.40 24.66
CA PRO A 440 30.16 -27.87 23.33
C PRO A 440 31.40 -28.51 22.69
N THR A 441 31.20 -29.66 22.09
CA THR A 441 32.24 -30.35 21.31
C THR A 441 32.44 -29.72 19.94
N ARG A 442 31.41 -28.95 19.47
CA ARG A 442 31.41 -28.17 18.22
C ARG A 442 30.72 -26.85 18.45
N LYS A 443 31.16 -25.79 17.74
CA LYS A 443 30.44 -24.52 17.66
C LYS A 443 29.19 -24.71 16.81
N GLY A 444 28.04 -24.14 17.24
CA GLY A 444 26.78 -24.14 16.50
C GLY A 444 25.65 -24.74 17.30
N VAL A 445 24.51 -24.90 16.62
CA VAL A 445 23.27 -25.44 17.16
C VAL A 445 23.01 -26.79 16.50
N SER A 446 22.76 -27.83 17.30
CA SER A 446 22.34 -29.12 16.79
C SER A 446 20.95 -29.04 16.19
N TYR A 447 20.72 -29.69 15.07
CA TYR A 447 19.39 -29.73 14.45
C TYR A 447 18.97 -31.15 14.09
N ALA A 448 17.64 -31.35 14.06
CA ALA A 448 16.97 -32.48 13.44
C ALA A 448 15.98 -31.97 12.41
N TYR A 449 16.12 -32.40 11.16
CA TYR A 449 15.28 -31.97 10.02
C TYR A 449 14.34 -33.09 9.60
N TYR A 450 13.09 -32.71 9.36
CA TYR A 450 11.98 -33.60 9.04
C TYR A 450 11.27 -33.11 7.78
N GLU A 451 10.78 -34.03 6.95
CA GLU A 451 9.87 -33.76 5.85
C GLU A 451 8.56 -34.53 6.01
N GLY A 452 7.45 -33.92 5.63
CA GLY A 452 6.11 -34.51 5.68
C GLY A 452 5.05 -33.55 6.22
N LYS A 453 3.79 -33.93 6.09
CA LYS A 453 2.67 -33.15 6.61
C LYS A 453 2.58 -33.27 8.12
N MET A 454 3.00 -32.25 8.82
CA MET A 454 3.00 -32.14 10.28
C MET A 454 2.08 -30.98 10.70
N LYS A 455 1.29 -31.16 11.76
CA LYS A 455 0.45 -30.11 12.33
C LYS A 455 1.05 -29.46 13.57
N SER A 456 2.05 -30.11 14.19
CA SER A 456 2.69 -29.65 15.41
C SER A 456 4.10 -30.22 15.58
N THR A 457 4.90 -29.64 16.45
CA THR A 457 6.18 -30.20 16.87
C THR A 457 6.05 -31.56 17.55
N ALA A 458 4.90 -31.85 18.18
CA ALA A 458 4.64 -33.17 18.78
C ALA A 458 4.52 -34.28 17.71
N ASP A 459 4.11 -33.94 16.48
CA ASP A 459 4.08 -34.90 15.37
C ASP A 459 5.51 -35.21 14.91
N MET A 460 6.38 -34.18 14.87
CA MET A 460 7.82 -34.34 14.52
C MET A 460 8.53 -35.29 15.49
N LEU A 461 8.26 -35.16 16.80
CA LEU A 461 8.87 -36.01 17.82
C LEU A 461 8.49 -37.51 17.70
N LYS A 462 7.44 -37.84 16.94
CA LYS A 462 7.05 -39.23 16.63
C LYS A 462 7.71 -39.77 15.35
N MET A 463 8.38 -38.90 14.59
CA MET A 463 9.01 -39.25 13.33
C MET A 463 10.51 -39.46 13.51
N GLN A 464 11.13 -40.17 12.59
CA GLN A 464 12.59 -40.20 12.47
C GLN A 464 13.04 -38.97 11.65
N PRO A 465 14.04 -38.22 12.11
CA PRO A 465 14.56 -37.12 11.32
C PRO A 465 15.21 -37.62 10.03
N LEU A 466 14.96 -36.92 8.92
CA LEU A 466 15.59 -37.21 7.65
C LEU A 466 17.08 -36.86 7.67
N ARG A 467 17.47 -35.83 8.42
CA ARG A 467 18.83 -35.35 8.59
C ARG A 467 19.04 -34.81 10.00
N THR A 468 20.23 -35.01 10.55
CA THR A 468 20.71 -34.35 11.77
C THR A 468 22.08 -33.75 11.55
N GLY A 469 22.40 -32.70 12.28
CA GLY A 469 23.72 -32.05 12.14
C GLY A 469 23.90 -30.89 13.10
N VAL A 470 24.88 -30.04 12.78
CA VAL A 470 25.14 -28.79 13.49
C VAL A 470 25.21 -27.67 12.46
N CYS A 471 24.46 -26.59 12.66
CA CYS A 471 24.46 -25.37 11.84
C CYS A 471 24.97 -24.16 12.66
N SER A 472 25.26 -23.06 12.00
CA SER A 472 25.85 -21.88 12.67
C SER A 472 24.90 -21.17 13.62
N GLY A 473 23.57 -21.30 13.41
CA GLY A 473 22.53 -20.65 14.21
C GLY A 473 21.13 -21.19 13.90
N PHE A 474 20.10 -20.50 14.35
CA PHE A 474 18.70 -20.86 14.14
C PHE A 474 18.18 -20.41 12.75
N SER A 475 18.93 -20.70 11.69
CA SER A 475 18.58 -20.31 10.31
C SER A 475 18.27 -21.53 9.44
N PHE A 476 17.19 -21.47 8.68
CA PHE A 476 16.82 -22.50 7.72
C PHE A 476 17.67 -22.46 6.44
N GLY A 477 18.26 -21.31 6.09
CA GLY A 477 19.03 -21.14 4.85
C GLY A 477 20.21 -22.12 4.71
N GLU A 478 20.92 -22.41 5.81
CA GLU A 478 22.02 -23.38 5.81
C GLU A 478 21.55 -24.83 5.65
N LEU A 479 20.26 -25.09 5.91
CA LEU A 479 19.71 -26.44 5.88
C LEU A 479 19.20 -26.84 4.50
N ASN A 480 19.10 -25.90 3.57
CA ASN A 480 18.52 -26.12 2.24
C ASN A 480 17.22 -26.95 2.33
N PRO A 481 16.18 -26.43 2.99
CA PRO A 481 14.94 -27.16 3.23
C PRO A 481 14.16 -27.36 1.94
N ALA A 482 13.22 -28.31 1.95
CA ALA A 482 12.19 -28.42 0.93
C ALA A 482 11.34 -27.14 0.87
N ASP A 483 10.71 -26.87 -0.27
CA ASP A 483 9.88 -25.67 -0.46
C ASP A 483 8.70 -25.59 0.53
N ASP A 484 8.15 -26.77 0.91
CA ASP A 484 7.07 -26.90 1.87
C ASP A 484 7.12 -28.22 2.64
N HIS A 485 6.20 -28.40 3.60
CA HIS A 485 6.02 -29.62 4.36
C HIS A 485 7.30 -30.13 5.07
N PHE A 486 8.08 -29.22 5.61
CA PHE A 486 9.24 -29.58 6.43
C PHE A 486 9.13 -29.00 7.86
N GLY A 487 9.96 -29.53 8.76
CA GLY A 487 10.11 -29.01 10.10
C GLY A 487 11.53 -29.22 10.62
N VAL A 488 11.97 -28.34 11.54
CA VAL A 488 13.29 -28.43 12.15
C VAL A 488 13.15 -28.29 13.67
N ILE A 489 13.87 -29.15 14.39
CA ILE A 489 14.10 -29.01 15.83
C ILE A 489 15.57 -28.62 16.01
N PHE A 490 15.81 -27.49 16.67
CA PHE A 490 17.14 -27.04 17.05
C PHE A 490 17.46 -27.36 18.49
#